data_c88e1b4f3d8f8edc32d61bd2a709eac7
#
_entry.id   c88e1b4f3d8f8edc32d61bd2a709eac7
#
_cell.length_a   1.000
_cell.length_b   1.000
_cell.length_c   1.000
_cell.angle_alpha   90.00
_cell.angle_beta   90.00
_cell.angle_gamma   90.00
#
_symmetry.space_group_name_H-M   'P 1'
#
loop_
_entity.id
_entity.type
_entity.pdbx_description
1 polymer ?
#
loop_
_entity_poly.entity_id
_entity_poly.type
_entity_poly.pdbx_seq_one_letter_code
_entity_poly.pdbx_strand_id
1 'polypeptide(L)'
;MAKTVNQHRKDIVEIGKRIYQLGYVAAFDGNISVRLENGNILCTPTAMSKGFMTEDDLVIVDSQGKAIEGKRKVSSEIDMHLLIYQLRRDVNGIVHAHPPCSTGYAAAGVPLQKAILAEVVLVLGCVPLTRYGTTGTSELTDAIREYVPNHDALLLA
;
A
#
# COMPACT_ATOMS: atom_id res chain seq x y z
N MET A 1 -22.62 8.53 -4.24
CA MET A 1 -22.78 7.12 -4.70
C MET A 1 -21.44 6.43 -4.50
N ALA A 2 -21.46 5.21 -4.02
CA ALA A 2 -20.25 4.41 -3.90
C ALA A 2 -19.68 4.08 -5.29
N LYS A 3 -18.34 3.94 -5.37
CA LYS A 3 -17.65 3.61 -6.62
C LYS A 3 -17.88 2.15 -7.01
N THR A 4 -18.09 1.88 -8.29
CA THR A 4 -18.12 0.51 -8.81
C THR A 4 -16.75 -0.14 -8.83
N VAL A 5 -16.68 -1.47 -8.91
CA VAL A 5 -15.41 -2.21 -9.06
C VAL A 5 -14.61 -1.69 -10.25
N ASN A 6 -15.26 -1.42 -11.39
CA ASN A 6 -14.59 -0.89 -12.58
C ASN A 6 -14.01 0.52 -12.36
N GLN A 7 -14.68 1.37 -11.59
CA GLN A 7 -14.12 2.67 -11.21
C GLN A 7 -12.88 2.51 -10.33
N HIS A 8 -12.90 1.60 -9.35
CA HIS A 8 -11.72 1.28 -8.54
C HIS A 8 -10.58 0.69 -9.36
N ARG A 9 -10.86 -0.15 -10.38
CA ARG A 9 -9.82 -0.64 -11.31
C ARG A 9 -9.12 0.51 -12.03
N LYS A 10 -9.89 1.46 -12.57
CA LYS A 10 -9.35 2.67 -13.22
C LYS A 10 -8.51 3.50 -12.27
N ASP A 11 -9.02 3.73 -11.05
CA ASP A 11 -8.30 4.50 -10.03
C ASP A 11 -6.93 3.87 -9.69
N ILE A 12 -6.88 2.55 -9.46
CA ILE A 12 -5.62 1.85 -9.16
C ILE A 12 -4.62 1.97 -10.32
N VAL A 13 -5.08 1.80 -11.56
CA VAL A 13 -4.23 1.94 -12.75
C VAL A 13 -3.70 3.37 -12.86
N GLU A 14 -4.56 4.37 -12.66
CA GLU A 14 -4.18 5.79 -12.70
C GLU A 14 -3.16 6.14 -11.60
N ILE A 15 -3.40 5.71 -10.36
CA ILE A 15 -2.47 5.92 -9.26
C ILE A 15 -1.14 5.20 -9.53
N GLY A 16 -1.19 3.98 -10.05
CA GLY A 16 0.00 3.23 -10.46
C GLY A 16 0.87 4.00 -11.46
N LYS A 17 0.25 4.57 -12.49
CA LYS A 17 0.93 5.44 -13.47
C LYS A 17 1.54 6.68 -12.82
N ARG A 18 0.80 7.35 -11.93
CA ARG A 18 1.29 8.55 -11.23
C ARG A 18 2.52 8.28 -10.38
N ILE A 19 2.49 7.24 -9.53
CA ILE A 19 3.63 6.92 -8.68
C ILE A 19 4.84 6.46 -9.51
N TYR A 20 4.61 5.80 -10.66
CA TYR A 20 5.67 5.45 -11.61
C TYR A 20 6.29 6.71 -12.26
N GLN A 21 5.46 7.64 -12.74
CA GLN A 21 5.92 8.90 -13.35
C GLN A 21 6.69 9.80 -12.37
N LEU A 22 6.32 9.75 -11.08
CA LEU A 22 7.03 10.47 -10.02
C LEU A 22 8.32 9.76 -9.58
N GLY A 23 8.63 8.58 -10.13
CA GLY A 23 9.81 7.79 -9.73
C GLY A 23 9.68 7.20 -8.33
N TYR A 24 8.46 7.01 -7.83
CA TYR A 24 8.20 6.40 -6.53
C TYR A 24 8.16 4.87 -6.58
N VAL A 25 8.02 4.32 -7.78
CA VAL A 25 8.19 2.89 -8.11
C VAL A 25 8.90 2.79 -9.44
N ALA A 26 9.67 1.73 -9.66
CA ALA A 26 10.48 1.55 -10.88
C ALA A 26 10.06 0.30 -11.65
N ALA A 27 10.58 -0.88 -11.25
CA ALA A 27 10.33 -2.15 -11.97
C ALA A 27 9.02 -2.80 -11.50
N PHE A 28 9.08 -3.65 -10.46
CA PHE A 28 7.90 -4.38 -9.94
C PHE A 28 7.56 -4.01 -8.50
N ASP A 29 8.33 -3.09 -7.93
CA ASP A 29 8.21 -2.60 -6.57
C ASP A 29 6.89 -1.87 -6.33
N GLY A 30 6.53 -1.77 -5.06
CA GLY A 30 5.29 -1.18 -4.61
C GLY A 30 4.03 -2.00 -4.95
N ASN A 31 2.95 -1.67 -4.31
CA ASN A 31 1.65 -2.29 -4.52
C ASN A 31 0.53 -1.36 -4.06
N ILE A 32 -0.65 -1.54 -4.62
CA ILE A 32 -1.83 -0.72 -4.36
C ILE A 32 -3.02 -1.66 -4.13
N SER A 33 -3.86 -1.32 -3.17
CA SER A 33 -5.12 -2.03 -2.98
C SER A 33 -6.26 -1.10 -2.57
N VAL A 34 -7.48 -1.57 -2.78
CA VAL A 34 -8.72 -0.90 -2.38
C VAL A 34 -9.66 -1.93 -1.78
N ARG A 35 -10.28 -1.60 -0.64
CA ARG A 35 -11.37 -2.38 -0.05
C ARG A 35 -12.66 -2.10 -0.81
N LEU A 36 -13.29 -3.17 -1.28
CA LEU A 36 -14.59 -3.12 -1.95
C LEU A 36 -15.75 -3.14 -0.92
N GLU A 37 -16.94 -2.72 -1.32
CA GLU A 37 -18.12 -2.69 -0.46
C GLU A 37 -18.49 -4.06 0.14
N ASN A 38 -18.24 -5.13 -0.60
CA ASN A 38 -18.49 -6.50 -0.14
C ASN A 38 -17.40 -7.05 0.81
N GLY A 39 -16.41 -6.23 1.15
CA GLY A 39 -15.30 -6.59 2.04
C GLY A 39 -14.13 -7.29 1.34
N ASN A 40 -14.23 -7.63 0.07
CA ASN A 40 -13.11 -8.14 -0.72
C ASN A 40 -12.11 -7.02 -1.03
N ILE A 41 -10.88 -7.41 -1.40
CA ILE A 41 -9.81 -6.46 -1.69
C ILE A 41 -9.41 -6.57 -3.16
N LEU A 42 -9.53 -5.46 -3.89
CA LEU A 42 -8.97 -5.31 -5.23
C LEU A 42 -7.52 -4.84 -5.10
N CYS A 43 -6.57 -5.53 -5.71
CA CYS A 43 -5.14 -5.25 -5.54
C CYS A 43 -4.33 -5.45 -6.82
N THR A 44 -3.14 -4.86 -6.81
CA THR A 44 -2.15 -5.04 -7.88
C THR A 44 -1.51 -6.42 -7.82
N PRO A 45 -1.16 -7.03 -8.97
CA PRO A 45 -0.46 -8.30 -9.03
C PRO A 45 1.01 -8.17 -8.63
N THR A 46 1.65 -9.30 -8.32
CA THR A 46 3.11 -9.37 -8.18
C THR A 46 3.82 -9.29 -9.54
N ALA A 47 5.12 -8.96 -9.52
CA ALA A 47 6.02 -8.98 -10.67
C ALA A 47 5.52 -8.17 -11.88
N MET A 48 4.86 -7.02 -11.61
CA MET A 48 4.37 -6.13 -12.66
C MET A 48 4.62 -4.67 -12.34
N SER A 49 5.11 -3.93 -13.34
CA SER A 49 5.32 -2.48 -13.22
C SER A 49 3.99 -1.75 -13.06
N LYS A 50 3.94 -0.86 -12.07
CA LYS A 50 2.73 -0.06 -11.78
C LYS A 50 2.44 0.96 -12.88
N GLY A 51 3.46 1.36 -13.66
CA GLY A 51 3.31 2.27 -14.79
C GLY A 51 2.65 1.66 -16.03
N PHE A 52 2.65 0.33 -16.15
CA PHE A 52 2.23 -0.39 -17.36
C PHE A 52 1.07 -1.37 -17.11
N MET A 53 0.47 -1.35 -15.94
CA MET A 53 -0.71 -2.16 -15.63
C MET A 53 -1.93 -1.70 -16.43
N THR A 54 -2.79 -2.66 -16.72
CA THR A 54 -4.17 -2.46 -17.20
C THR A 54 -5.18 -2.89 -16.14
N GLU A 55 -6.43 -2.56 -16.32
CA GLU A 55 -7.53 -2.96 -15.43
C GLU A 55 -7.66 -4.48 -15.31
N ASP A 56 -7.37 -5.23 -16.41
CA ASP A 56 -7.45 -6.69 -16.47
C ASP A 56 -6.33 -7.42 -15.72
N ASP A 57 -5.26 -6.70 -15.36
CA ASP A 57 -4.14 -7.26 -14.61
C ASP A 57 -4.45 -7.36 -13.10
N LEU A 58 -5.44 -6.60 -12.63
CA LEU A 58 -5.78 -6.51 -11.21
C LEU A 58 -6.49 -7.77 -10.71
N VAL A 59 -6.25 -8.10 -9.45
CA VAL A 59 -6.74 -9.31 -8.78
C VAL A 59 -7.67 -8.91 -7.64
N ILE A 60 -8.76 -9.66 -7.45
CA ILE A 60 -9.59 -9.56 -6.24
C ILE A 60 -9.28 -10.74 -5.33
N VAL A 61 -9.06 -10.44 -4.06
CA VAL A 61 -8.85 -11.43 -3.01
C VAL A 61 -9.94 -11.33 -1.94
N ASP A 62 -10.19 -12.43 -1.25
CA ASP A 62 -11.02 -12.45 -0.05
C ASP A 62 -10.27 -11.92 1.18
N SER A 63 -10.92 -11.91 2.34
CA SER A 63 -10.34 -11.47 3.61
C SER A 63 -9.18 -12.33 4.13
N GLN A 64 -8.92 -13.47 3.51
CA GLN A 64 -7.81 -14.37 3.81
C GLN A 64 -6.66 -14.25 2.78
N GLY A 65 -6.77 -13.34 1.81
CA GLY A 65 -5.77 -13.17 0.75
C GLY A 65 -5.85 -14.18 -0.38
N LYS A 66 -6.88 -15.02 -0.40
CA LYS A 66 -7.09 -15.99 -1.47
C LYS A 66 -7.69 -15.30 -2.69
N ALA A 67 -7.06 -15.48 -3.84
CA ALA A 67 -7.57 -14.94 -5.11
C ALA A 67 -8.92 -15.58 -5.46
N ILE A 68 -9.91 -14.73 -5.72
CA ILE A 68 -11.27 -15.11 -6.14
C ILE A 68 -11.59 -14.62 -7.55
N GLU A 69 -10.88 -13.60 -8.05
CA GLU A 69 -11.01 -13.09 -9.41
C GLU A 69 -9.67 -12.55 -9.91
N GLY A 70 -9.39 -12.69 -11.19
CA GLY A 70 -8.17 -12.26 -11.86
C GLY A 70 -7.32 -13.42 -12.35
N LYS A 71 -6.42 -13.11 -13.31
CA LYS A 71 -5.57 -14.12 -13.98
C LYS A 71 -4.14 -14.14 -13.45
N ARG A 72 -3.76 -13.11 -12.68
CA ARG A 72 -2.39 -12.95 -12.20
C ARG A 72 -2.23 -13.41 -10.76
N LYS A 73 -0.98 -13.62 -10.37
CA LYS A 73 -0.64 -13.95 -8.98
C LYS A 73 -0.71 -12.67 -8.12
N VAL A 74 -1.29 -12.81 -6.93
CA VAL A 74 -1.40 -11.75 -5.93
C VAL A 74 -0.02 -11.28 -5.48
N SER A 75 0.11 -10.00 -5.07
CA SER A 75 1.31 -9.46 -4.45
C SER A 75 1.74 -10.29 -3.24
N SER A 76 3.05 -10.51 -3.07
CA SER A 76 3.62 -11.17 -1.89
C SER A 76 3.40 -10.40 -0.58
N GLU A 77 3.04 -9.11 -0.67
CA GLU A 77 2.79 -8.25 0.49
C GLU A 77 1.30 -8.07 0.79
N ILE A 78 0.45 -8.93 0.25
CA ILE A 78 -1.01 -8.83 0.49
C ILE A 78 -1.35 -8.92 1.98
N ASP A 79 -0.62 -9.71 2.77
CA ASP A 79 -0.86 -9.88 4.20
C ASP A 79 -0.67 -8.57 4.98
N MET A 80 0.26 -7.72 4.56
CA MET A 80 0.43 -6.37 5.10
C MET A 80 -0.84 -5.54 4.89
N HIS A 81 -1.39 -5.54 3.67
CA HIS A 81 -2.62 -4.82 3.36
C HIS A 81 -3.82 -5.37 4.14
N LEU A 82 -3.96 -6.69 4.21
CA LEU A 82 -5.04 -7.33 4.96
C LEU A 82 -5.00 -6.99 6.45
N LEU A 83 -3.81 -6.98 7.05
CA LEU A 83 -3.64 -6.55 8.44
C LEU A 83 -4.10 -5.10 8.64
N ILE A 84 -3.69 -4.19 7.75
CA ILE A 84 -4.09 -2.77 7.84
C ILE A 84 -5.62 -2.67 7.74
N TYR A 85 -6.25 -3.34 6.79
CA TYR A 85 -7.71 -3.33 6.66
C TYR A 85 -8.43 -3.96 7.85
N GLN A 86 -7.82 -4.94 8.50
CA GLN A 86 -8.36 -5.57 9.71
C GLN A 86 -8.34 -4.61 10.90
N LEU A 87 -7.23 -3.88 11.09
CA LEU A 87 -7.03 -2.96 12.22
C LEU A 87 -7.72 -1.60 12.02
N ARG A 88 -7.87 -1.14 10.77
CA ARG A 88 -8.39 0.17 10.38
C ARG A 88 -9.62 0.01 9.48
N ARG A 89 -10.79 0.02 10.10
CA ARG A 89 -12.07 -0.10 9.36
C ARG A 89 -12.39 1.13 8.52
N ASP A 90 -11.84 2.26 8.85
CA ASP A 90 -11.94 3.55 8.16
C ASP A 90 -11.06 3.64 6.90
N VAL A 91 -9.96 2.85 6.82
CA VAL A 91 -9.08 2.81 5.66
C VAL A 91 -9.70 2.00 4.54
N ASN A 92 -9.82 2.61 3.35
CA ASN A 92 -10.38 1.98 2.16
C ASN A 92 -9.38 1.85 1.00
N GLY A 93 -8.20 2.46 1.10
CA GLY A 93 -7.16 2.37 0.09
C GLY A 93 -5.77 2.38 0.73
N ILE A 94 -4.85 1.59 0.17
CA ILE A 94 -3.46 1.48 0.63
C ILE A 94 -2.55 1.59 -0.59
N VAL A 95 -1.50 2.40 -0.45
CA VAL A 95 -0.43 2.53 -1.43
C VAL A 95 0.90 2.26 -0.73
N HIS A 96 1.63 1.26 -1.21
CA HIS A 96 3.03 1.04 -0.86
C HIS A 96 3.90 1.45 -2.04
N ALA A 97 4.90 2.28 -1.77
CA ALA A 97 5.82 2.80 -2.77
C ALA A 97 7.20 3.06 -2.14
N HIS A 98 8.22 3.30 -2.98
CA HIS A 98 9.60 3.56 -2.57
C HIS A 98 10.06 4.97 -3.00
N PRO A 99 9.43 6.08 -2.54
CA PRO A 99 9.88 7.41 -2.89
C PRO A 99 11.33 7.59 -2.44
N PRO A 100 12.25 8.06 -3.31
CA PRO A 100 13.69 8.05 -3.04
C PRO A 100 14.08 8.72 -1.72
N CYS A 101 13.50 9.88 -1.42
CA CYS A 101 13.79 10.58 -0.16
C CYS A 101 13.28 9.79 1.05
N SER A 102 12.03 9.30 1.02
CA SER A 102 11.46 8.53 2.13
C SER A 102 12.22 7.22 2.36
N THR A 103 12.59 6.53 1.26
CA THR A 103 13.42 5.32 1.32
C THR A 103 14.80 5.61 1.90
N GLY A 104 15.39 6.76 1.54
CA GLY A 104 16.66 7.20 2.14
C GLY A 104 16.57 7.43 3.64
N TYR A 105 15.48 8.05 4.13
CA TYR A 105 15.21 8.20 5.56
C TYR A 105 15.04 6.84 6.25
N ALA A 106 14.26 5.94 5.66
CA ALA A 106 14.05 4.59 6.20
C ALA A 106 15.38 3.83 6.29
N ALA A 107 16.18 3.82 5.22
CA ALA A 107 17.49 3.16 5.19
C ALA A 107 18.49 3.76 6.17
N ALA A 108 18.38 5.06 6.46
CA ALA A 108 19.20 5.74 7.47
C ALA A 108 18.72 5.50 8.92
N GLY A 109 17.61 4.81 9.11
CA GLY A 109 17.02 4.60 10.44
C GLY A 109 16.38 5.86 11.05
N VAL A 110 15.95 6.82 10.21
CA VAL A 110 15.47 8.13 10.65
C VAL A 110 13.97 8.28 10.37
N PRO A 111 13.11 8.42 11.39
CA PRO A 111 11.68 8.69 11.20
C PRO A 111 11.43 10.13 10.76
N LEU A 112 10.29 10.38 10.10
CA LEU A 112 9.84 11.72 9.73
C LEU A 112 8.92 12.29 10.82
N GLN A 113 9.51 12.73 11.92
CA GLN A 113 8.78 13.23 13.10
C GLN A 113 8.89 14.74 13.30
N LYS A 114 9.76 15.42 12.55
CA LYS A 114 9.93 16.87 12.68
C LYS A 114 8.76 17.60 12.02
N ALA A 115 8.17 18.54 12.76
CA ALA A 115 7.13 19.45 12.27
C ALA A 115 7.75 20.51 11.33
N ILE A 116 8.04 20.13 10.07
CA ILE A 116 8.71 21.00 9.09
C ILE A 116 7.69 21.69 8.18
N LEU A 117 6.66 20.96 7.77
CA LEU A 117 5.61 21.44 6.87
C LEU A 117 4.26 21.39 7.56
N ALA A 118 3.54 22.50 7.57
CA ALA A 118 2.24 22.61 8.22
C ALA A 118 1.24 21.58 7.67
N GLU A 119 1.23 21.34 6.39
CA GLU A 119 0.35 20.37 5.73
C GLU A 119 0.62 18.94 6.21
N VAL A 120 1.88 18.56 6.38
CA VAL A 120 2.26 17.24 6.90
C VAL A 120 1.81 17.09 8.35
N VAL A 121 2.01 18.11 9.18
CA VAL A 121 1.61 18.10 10.59
C VAL A 121 0.10 17.98 10.74
N LEU A 122 -0.66 18.72 9.92
CA LEU A 122 -2.13 18.73 9.99
C LEU A 122 -2.76 17.45 9.44
N VAL A 123 -2.17 16.86 8.40
CA VAL A 123 -2.75 15.71 7.69
C VAL A 123 -2.22 14.37 8.21
N LEU A 124 -0.92 14.26 8.44
CA LEU A 124 -0.25 13.00 8.83
C LEU A 124 0.23 13.01 10.30
N GLY A 125 0.40 14.18 10.90
CA GLY A 125 1.04 14.32 12.20
C GLY A 125 2.54 14.00 12.12
N CYS A 126 2.88 12.73 12.18
CA CYS A 126 4.24 12.25 11.94
C CYS A 126 4.21 10.94 11.13
N VAL A 127 5.34 10.59 10.53
CA VAL A 127 5.53 9.32 9.84
C VAL A 127 6.60 8.52 10.59
N PRO A 128 6.20 7.59 11.47
CA PRO A 128 7.14 6.79 12.24
C PRO A 128 7.89 5.81 11.36
N LEU A 129 9.07 5.39 11.81
CA LEU A 129 9.85 4.32 11.23
C LEU A 129 9.57 3.03 12.02
N THR A 130 9.18 1.97 11.33
CA THR A 130 8.99 0.66 11.95
C THR A 130 10.33 -0.04 12.18
N ARG A 131 10.35 -1.11 12.98
CA ARG A 131 11.45 -2.04 12.95
C ARG A 131 11.48 -2.78 11.61
N TYR A 132 12.63 -3.36 11.26
CA TYR A 132 12.75 -4.19 10.07
C TYR A 132 11.81 -5.41 10.15
N GLY A 133 11.22 -5.75 9.02
CA GLY A 133 10.43 -6.97 8.83
C GLY A 133 10.60 -7.46 7.40
N THR A 134 10.96 -8.73 7.24
CA THR A 134 11.16 -9.35 5.92
C THR A 134 9.86 -9.34 5.13
N THR A 135 9.90 -8.77 3.92
CA THR A 135 8.74 -8.67 3.02
C THR A 135 8.19 -10.05 2.67
N GLY A 136 6.85 -10.18 2.62
CA GLY A 136 6.18 -11.45 2.35
C GLY A 136 6.22 -12.47 3.50
N THR A 137 6.58 -12.04 4.70
CA THR A 137 6.56 -12.87 5.92
C THR A 137 5.76 -12.20 7.03
N SER A 138 5.47 -12.93 8.11
CA SER A 138 4.81 -12.40 9.31
C SER A 138 5.62 -11.31 10.02
N GLU A 139 6.94 -11.26 9.82
CA GLU A 139 7.80 -10.24 10.43
C GLU A 139 7.36 -8.83 10.01
N LEU A 140 6.98 -8.62 8.74
CA LEU A 140 6.52 -7.33 8.25
C LEU A 140 5.19 -6.94 8.92
N THR A 141 4.23 -7.86 9.00
CA THR A 141 2.95 -7.59 9.66
C THR A 141 3.11 -7.31 11.15
N ASP A 142 4.02 -8.01 11.82
CA ASP A 142 4.34 -7.78 13.23
C ASP A 142 5.07 -6.44 13.45
N ALA A 143 5.90 -6.02 12.48
CA ALA A 143 6.62 -4.75 12.57
C ALA A 143 5.71 -3.53 12.49
N ILE A 144 4.63 -3.61 11.71
CA ILE A 144 3.70 -2.47 11.50
C ILE A 144 2.53 -2.44 12.49
N ARG A 145 2.21 -3.56 13.14
CA ARG A 145 0.98 -3.78 13.91
C ARG A 145 0.71 -2.71 14.97
N GLU A 146 1.74 -2.27 15.69
CA GLU A 146 1.61 -1.28 16.76
C GLU A 146 1.38 0.15 16.23
N TYR A 147 1.84 0.44 15.00
CA TYR A 147 1.76 1.78 14.40
C TYR A 147 0.46 2.02 13.64
N VAL A 148 -0.04 1.01 12.93
CA VAL A 148 -1.21 1.11 12.04
C VAL A 148 -2.44 1.74 12.70
N PRO A 149 -2.79 1.45 13.96
CA PRO A 149 -3.99 2.03 14.56
C PRO A 149 -3.97 3.56 14.68
N ASN A 150 -2.80 4.17 14.75
CA ASN A 150 -2.64 5.59 15.06
C ASN A 150 -1.97 6.42 13.95
N HIS A 151 -1.57 5.80 12.83
CA HIS A 151 -0.83 6.49 11.78
C HIS A 151 -1.36 6.13 10.39
N ASP A 152 -1.50 7.15 9.53
CA ASP A 152 -1.92 6.99 8.14
C ASP A 152 -0.75 6.80 7.18
N ALA A 153 0.47 7.03 7.63
CA ALA A 153 1.70 6.78 6.88
C ALA A 153 2.80 6.20 7.78
N LEU A 154 3.58 5.28 7.23
CA LEU A 154 4.69 4.61 7.91
C LEU A 154 5.91 4.57 7.00
N LEU A 155 7.11 4.66 7.57
CA LEU A 155 8.34 4.22 6.94
C LEU A 155 8.61 2.79 7.38
N LEU A 156 8.90 1.92 6.41
CA LEU A 156 9.30 0.53 6.65
C LEU A 156 10.82 0.46 6.61
N ALA A 157 11.45 -0.07 7.66
CA ALA A 157 12.92 -0.21 7.75
C ALA A 157 13.42 -1.40 6.93
#